data_852dab4e040b981cd0de2b02eb289f54
#
_entry.id   852dab4e040b981cd0de2b02eb289f54
#
_cell.length_a   1.000
_cell.length_b   1.000
_cell.length_c   1.000
_cell.angle_alpha   90.00
_cell.angle_beta   90.00
_cell.angle_gamma   90.00
#
_symmetry.space_group_name_H-M   'P 1'
#
loop_
_entity.id
_entity.type
_entity.pdbx_description
1 polymer ?
#
loop_
_entity_poly.entity_id
_entity_poly.type
_entity_poly.pdbx_seq_one_letter_code
_entity_poly.pdbx_strand_id
1 'polypeptide(L)'
;MRFLRFLFWFLIAGVISPHGKVMAQDLNVLVLDALDGKPQANVEVEYFCAGPPRNSVPNRSITNNEGIAKISNFCNDKQKIEISVYPPNKKEQCGDDAVMTFNDVVSVGFLSKPDSAGGIWCPNKVGRTLKPVAGQVIVFVKKPTWWQSHIAG
;
A
#
# COMPACT_ATOMS: atom_id res chain seq x y z
N MET A 1 -26.65 45.75 -53.84
CA MET A 1 -25.57 44.85 -53.40
C MET A 1 -25.25 45.17 -51.96
N ARG A 2 -25.68 44.30 -51.04
CA ARG A 2 -25.49 44.47 -49.56
C ARG A 2 -24.42 43.48 -49.11
N PHE A 3 -23.24 43.96 -48.72
CA PHE A 3 -22.17 43.15 -48.14
C PHE A 3 -22.49 42.86 -46.71
N LEU A 4 -22.73 41.59 -46.41
CA LEU A 4 -22.93 41.08 -45.08
C LEU A 4 -21.55 40.79 -44.45
N ARG A 5 -21.12 41.60 -43.48
CA ARG A 5 -19.90 41.37 -42.70
C ARG A 5 -20.21 40.35 -41.62
N PHE A 6 -19.70 39.13 -41.75
CA PHE A 6 -19.65 38.15 -40.68
C PHE A 6 -18.51 38.48 -39.74
N LEU A 7 -18.85 38.94 -38.54
CA LEU A 7 -17.92 39.07 -37.42
C LEU A 7 -17.76 37.70 -36.78
N PHE A 8 -16.60 37.06 -36.97
CA PHE A 8 -16.21 35.86 -36.24
C PHE A 8 -15.75 36.27 -34.82
N TRP A 9 -16.59 36.01 -33.86
CA TRP A 9 -16.22 36.06 -32.45
C TRP A 9 -15.49 34.76 -32.11
N PHE A 10 -14.16 34.81 -32.01
CA PHE A 10 -13.36 33.76 -31.41
C PHE A 10 -13.58 33.81 -29.88
N LEU A 11 -14.46 32.97 -29.36
CA LEU A 11 -14.55 32.67 -27.98
C LEU A 11 -13.33 31.80 -27.59
N ILE A 12 -12.30 32.45 -27.04
CA ILE A 12 -11.20 31.75 -26.36
C ILE A 12 -11.82 31.21 -25.06
N ALA A 13 -12.30 29.98 -25.10
CA ALA A 13 -12.63 29.22 -23.91
C ALA A 13 -11.31 28.88 -23.21
N GLY A 14 -10.93 29.72 -22.25
CA GLY A 14 -9.84 29.42 -21.33
C GLY A 14 -10.16 28.11 -20.61
N VAL A 15 -9.41 27.06 -20.96
CA VAL A 15 -9.42 25.79 -20.23
C VAL A 15 -8.80 26.07 -18.86
N ILE A 16 -9.65 26.42 -17.90
CA ILE A 16 -9.27 26.43 -16.49
C ILE A 16 -9.06 24.94 -16.13
N SER A 17 -7.82 24.48 -16.21
CA SER A 17 -7.45 23.19 -15.65
C SER A 17 -7.73 23.27 -14.14
N PRO A 18 -8.66 22.51 -13.62
CA PRO A 18 -8.80 22.43 -12.17
C PRO A 18 -7.49 21.82 -11.67
N HIS A 19 -6.67 22.60 -11.00
CA HIS A 19 -5.60 22.08 -10.18
C HIS A 19 -6.29 21.24 -9.11
N GLY A 20 -6.52 19.98 -9.44
CA GLY A 20 -7.09 19.02 -8.52
C GLY A 20 -6.20 18.99 -7.29
N LYS A 21 -6.70 19.52 -6.18
CA LYS A 21 -6.14 19.19 -4.87
C LYS A 21 -6.05 17.67 -4.86
N VAL A 22 -4.83 17.14 -4.85
CA VAL A 22 -4.63 15.73 -4.55
C VAL A 22 -5.25 15.53 -3.18
N MET A 23 -6.48 15.05 -3.15
CA MET A 23 -7.16 14.67 -1.92
C MET A 23 -6.26 13.60 -1.32
N ALA A 24 -5.91 13.74 -0.06
CA ALA A 24 -5.20 12.69 0.67
C ALA A 24 -6.02 11.40 0.50
N GLN A 25 -5.55 10.52 -0.36
CA GLN A 25 -6.25 9.27 -0.65
C GLN A 25 -5.76 8.25 0.37
N ASP A 26 -6.68 7.74 1.17
CA ASP A 26 -6.36 6.67 2.09
C ASP A 26 -6.04 5.39 1.31
N LEU A 27 -5.03 4.66 1.76
CA LEU A 27 -4.72 3.33 1.29
C LEU A 27 -5.23 2.29 2.28
N ASN A 28 -5.61 1.14 1.78
CA ASN A 28 -5.97 -0.02 2.60
C ASN A 28 -4.80 -1.00 2.65
N VAL A 29 -4.41 -1.41 3.86
CA VAL A 29 -3.47 -2.52 4.06
C VAL A 29 -4.28 -3.73 4.50
N LEU A 30 -4.35 -4.74 3.64
CA LEU A 30 -5.00 -6.03 3.93
C LEU A 30 -3.95 -7.03 4.39
N VAL A 31 -4.11 -7.52 5.61
CA VAL A 31 -3.21 -8.53 6.19
C VAL A 31 -3.88 -9.90 6.18
N LEU A 32 -3.23 -10.86 5.55
CA LEU A 32 -3.73 -12.21 5.36
C LEU A 32 -2.80 -13.26 6.00
N ASP A 33 -3.37 -14.36 6.47
CA ASP A 33 -2.59 -15.54 6.83
C ASP A 33 -2.05 -16.20 5.54
N ALA A 34 -0.76 -16.48 5.50
CA ALA A 34 -0.10 -17.04 4.33
C ALA A 34 -0.48 -18.49 4.02
N LEU A 35 -1.04 -19.22 5.00
CA LEU A 35 -1.41 -20.62 4.84
C LEU A 35 -2.79 -20.80 4.23
N ASP A 36 -3.78 -20.04 4.71
CA ASP A 36 -5.19 -20.24 4.36
C ASP A 36 -5.86 -18.97 3.77
N GLY A 37 -5.14 -17.85 3.72
CA GLY A 37 -5.65 -16.60 3.15
C GLY A 37 -6.67 -15.87 4.02
N LYS A 38 -6.85 -16.29 5.28
CA LYS A 38 -7.82 -15.63 6.15
C LYS A 38 -7.34 -14.25 6.58
N PRO A 39 -8.23 -13.26 6.61
CA PRO A 39 -7.96 -11.94 7.16
C PRO A 39 -7.47 -12.01 8.61
N GLN A 40 -6.51 -11.15 8.95
CA GLN A 40 -5.93 -11.10 10.29
C GLN A 40 -6.32 -9.80 10.98
N ALA A 41 -7.15 -9.90 12.01
CA ALA A 41 -7.56 -8.79 12.86
C ALA A 41 -6.50 -8.48 13.94
N ASN A 42 -6.55 -7.25 14.46
CA ASN A 42 -5.69 -6.76 15.54
C ASN A 42 -4.18 -6.85 15.22
N VAL A 43 -3.82 -6.73 13.95
CA VAL A 43 -2.43 -6.61 13.51
C VAL A 43 -2.06 -5.14 13.52
N GLU A 44 -0.97 -4.79 14.19
CA GLU A 44 -0.40 -3.46 14.13
C GLU A 44 0.32 -3.28 12.78
N VAL A 45 0.02 -2.20 12.09
CA VAL A 45 0.62 -1.80 10.83
C VAL A 45 1.37 -0.51 11.07
N GLU A 46 2.69 -0.56 11.00
CA GLU A 46 3.55 0.61 10.99
C GLU A 46 3.84 1.03 9.55
N TYR A 47 3.88 2.33 9.32
CA TYR A 47 4.19 2.87 8.02
C TYR A 47 4.90 4.22 8.12
N PHE A 48 5.85 4.47 7.23
CA PHE A 48 6.61 5.71 7.17
C PHE A 48 7.07 6.01 5.74
N CYS A 49 7.49 7.25 5.52
CA CYS A 49 8.04 7.65 4.23
C CYS A 49 9.54 7.33 4.19
N ALA A 50 9.93 6.43 3.31
CA ALA A 50 11.33 6.11 3.07
C ALA A 50 12.02 7.24 2.28
N GLY A 51 13.09 7.75 2.81
CA GLY A 51 13.89 8.84 2.22
C GLY A 51 14.33 9.87 3.25
N PRO A 52 15.28 10.75 2.92
CA PRO A 52 15.67 11.82 3.83
C PRO A 52 14.54 12.87 3.99
N PRO A 53 14.34 13.42 5.21
CA PRO A 53 15.04 13.06 6.44
C PRO A 53 14.44 11.82 7.11
N ARG A 54 15.30 10.87 7.52
CA ARG A 54 14.91 9.62 8.19
C ARG A 54 14.30 9.76 9.60
N ASN A 55 13.95 10.94 10.02
CA ASN A 55 13.47 11.21 11.38
C ASN A 55 11.96 11.18 11.51
N SER A 56 11.25 10.56 10.58
CA SER A 56 9.81 10.39 10.70
C SER A 56 9.49 9.31 11.75
N VAL A 57 8.78 9.72 12.79
CA VAL A 57 8.15 8.76 13.71
C VAL A 57 7.20 7.91 12.86
N PRO A 58 7.26 6.56 12.96
CA PRO A 58 6.33 5.72 12.22
C PRO A 58 4.90 6.02 12.64
N ASN A 59 4.02 6.08 11.65
CA ASN A 59 2.59 6.12 11.92
C ASN A 59 2.09 4.69 12.11
N ARG A 60 1.00 4.54 12.88
CA ARG A 60 0.44 3.24 13.23
C ARG A 60 -1.04 3.18 12.94
N SER A 61 -1.48 2.02 12.50
CA SER A 61 -2.88 1.67 12.35
C SER A 61 -3.07 0.21 12.76
N ILE A 62 -4.29 -0.18 13.09
CA ILE A 62 -4.60 -1.57 13.50
C ILE A 62 -5.65 -2.13 12.56
N THR A 63 -5.47 -3.38 12.13
CA THR A 63 -6.44 -4.06 11.28
C THR A 63 -7.74 -4.35 12.02
N ASN A 64 -8.84 -4.13 11.33
CA ASN A 64 -10.19 -4.50 11.78
C ASN A 64 -10.46 -6.02 11.60
N ASN A 65 -11.70 -6.44 11.87
CA ASN A 65 -12.10 -7.85 11.73
C ASN A 65 -11.98 -8.40 10.30
N GLU A 66 -11.94 -7.52 9.31
CA GLU A 66 -11.75 -7.87 7.89
C GLU A 66 -10.27 -7.90 7.50
N GLY A 67 -9.37 -7.72 8.48
CA GLY A 67 -7.93 -7.69 8.26
C GLY A 67 -7.43 -6.41 7.60
N ILE A 68 -8.22 -5.33 7.59
CA ILE A 68 -7.92 -4.09 6.91
C ILE A 68 -7.52 -3.00 7.90
N ALA A 69 -6.33 -2.43 7.70
CA ALA A 69 -5.91 -1.17 8.30
C ALA A 69 -5.97 -0.05 7.25
N LYS A 70 -6.46 1.12 7.64
CA LYS A 70 -6.43 2.32 6.81
C LYS A 70 -5.19 3.13 7.14
N ILE A 71 -4.47 3.56 6.12
CA ILE A 71 -3.32 4.44 6.25
C ILE A 71 -3.56 5.70 5.42
N SER A 72 -3.38 6.86 6.04
CA SER A 72 -3.52 8.14 5.35
C SER A 72 -2.21 8.53 4.69
N ASN A 73 -2.26 8.94 3.43
CA ASN A 73 -1.08 9.37 2.72
C ASN A 73 -0.58 10.72 3.28
N PHE A 74 0.64 10.70 3.74
CA PHE A 74 1.40 11.89 4.15
C PHE A 74 2.75 11.97 3.44
N CYS A 75 3.08 10.98 2.59
CA CYS A 75 4.29 10.99 1.78
C CYS A 75 4.08 11.84 0.54
N ASN A 76 5.13 12.54 0.12
CA ASN A 76 5.07 13.21 -1.18
C ASN A 76 5.23 12.19 -2.32
N ASP A 77 4.84 12.57 -3.54
CA ASP A 77 4.79 11.69 -4.71
C ASP A 77 6.13 11.03 -5.09
N LYS A 78 7.24 11.55 -4.57
CA LYS A 78 8.59 11.04 -4.85
C LYS A 78 9.12 10.10 -3.77
N GLN A 79 8.47 10.08 -2.60
CA GLN A 79 8.87 9.21 -1.50
C GLN A 79 8.24 7.84 -1.66
N LYS A 80 8.96 6.82 -1.19
CA LYS A 80 8.41 5.49 -1.04
C LYS A 80 7.70 5.38 0.31
N ILE A 81 6.65 4.60 0.35
CA ILE A 81 6.03 4.16 1.61
C ILE A 81 6.66 2.83 1.96
N GLU A 82 7.11 2.71 3.19
CA GLU A 82 7.56 1.45 3.77
C GLU A 82 6.52 1.02 4.81
N ILE A 83 6.10 -0.24 4.73
CA ILE A 83 5.05 -0.83 5.56
C ILE A 83 5.60 -2.09 6.19
N SER A 84 5.55 -2.13 7.53
CA SER A 84 5.87 -3.27 8.36
C SER A 84 4.63 -3.69 9.15
N VAL A 85 4.43 -4.98 9.37
CA VAL A 85 3.30 -5.49 10.15
C VAL A 85 3.76 -6.31 11.34
N TYR A 86 3.12 -6.09 12.48
CA TYR A 86 3.43 -6.72 13.77
C TYR A 86 2.21 -7.49 14.26
N PRO A 87 2.04 -8.74 13.80
CA PRO A 87 0.89 -9.54 14.16
C PRO A 87 1.00 -10.04 15.60
N PRO A 88 -0.12 -10.20 16.31
CA PRO A 88 -0.15 -10.79 17.64
C PRO A 88 0.16 -12.31 17.58
N ASN A 89 0.31 -12.92 18.76
CA ASN A 89 0.40 -14.38 18.92
C ASN A 89 1.62 -15.03 18.22
N LYS A 90 2.78 -14.36 18.27
CA LYS A 90 4.03 -14.88 17.70
C LYS A 90 3.94 -15.20 16.19
N LYS A 91 3.04 -14.57 15.48
CA LYS A 91 3.10 -14.54 14.02
C LYS A 91 4.13 -13.52 13.60
N GLU A 92 4.66 -13.65 12.39
CA GLU A 92 5.64 -12.75 11.80
C GLU A 92 5.22 -12.40 10.37
N GLN A 93 5.70 -11.27 9.90
CA GLN A 93 5.53 -10.89 8.51
C GLN A 93 6.29 -11.85 7.60
N CYS A 94 5.68 -12.21 6.47
CA CYS A 94 6.29 -13.02 5.45
C CYS A 94 7.10 -12.16 4.48
N GLY A 95 8.35 -12.54 4.24
CA GLY A 95 9.22 -11.79 3.35
C GLY A 95 9.67 -10.46 3.95
N ASP A 96 10.16 -9.57 3.08
CA ASP A 96 10.64 -8.25 3.46
C ASP A 96 9.50 -7.25 3.70
N ASP A 97 9.86 -6.12 4.31
CA ASP A 97 8.94 -4.98 4.42
C ASP A 97 8.47 -4.55 3.03
N ALA A 98 7.20 -4.17 2.97
CA ALA A 98 6.60 -3.72 1.72
C ALA A 98 7.04 -2.28 1.44
N VAL A 99 7.88 -2.10 0.43
CA VAL A 99 8.40 -0.79 0.00
C VAL A 99 7.90 -0.46 -1.40
N MET A 100 7.11 0.60 -1.53
CA MET A 100 6.46 0.97 -2.79
C MET A 100 6.26 2.48 -2.92
N THR A 101 6.00 2.98 -4.13
CA THR A 101 5.54 4.35 -4.30
C THR A 101 4.03 4.45 -4.07
N PHE A 102 3.58 5.60 -3.60
CA PHE A 102 2.14 5.84 -3.42
C PHE A 102 1.36 5.69 -4.74
N ASN A 103 1.91 6.22 -5.83
CA ASN A 103 1.27 6.15 -7.13
C ASN A 103 1.12 4.72 -7.65
N ASP A 104 2.10 3.84 -7.39
CA ASP A 104 2.00 2.44 -7.77
C ASP A 104 0.85 1.75 -7.05
N VAL A 105 0.70 2.00 -5.74
CA VAL A 105 -0.41 1.42 -4.96
C VAL A 105 -1.75 1.94 -5.44
N VAL A 106 -1.88 3.24 -5.67
CA VAL A 106 -3.16 3.84 -6.11
C VAL A 106 -3.58 3.32 -7.48
N SER A 107 -2.63 3.16 -8.40
CA SER A 107 -2.93 2.78 -9.79
C SER A 107 -3.10 1.28 -10.01
N VAL A 108 -2.27 0.47 -9.36
CA VAL A 108 -2.20 -0.98 -9.61
C VAL A 108 -2.46 -1.79 -8.35
N GLY A 109 -2.13 -1.24 -7.18
CA GLY A 109 -2.05 -1.96 -5.91
C GLY A 109 -0.69 -2.63 -5.71
N PHE A 110 -0.48 -3.18 -4.52
CA PHE A 110 0.74 -3.86 -4.15
C PHE A 110 0.44 -5.21 -3.48
N LEU A 111 1.14 -6.24 -3.91
CA LEU A 111 1.09 -7.56 -3.32
C LEU A 111 2.49 -7.94 -2.85
N SER A 112 2.69 -8.12 -1.54
CA SER A 112 3.99 -8.53 -1.01
C SER A 112 4.36 -9.94 -1.52
N LYS A 113 5.66 -10.18 -1.66
CA LYS A 113 6.19 -11.48 -2.08
C LYS A 113 6.56 -12.30 -0.84
N PRO A 114 5.73 -13.26 -0.43
CA PRO A 114 5.94 -14.00 0.83
C PRO A 114 7.11 -14.96 0.80
N ASP A 115 7.75 -15.13 -0.34
CA ASP A 115 8.92 -15.98 -0.58
C ASP A 115 10.21 -15.19 -0.85
N SER A 116 10.21 -13.85 -0.65
CA SER A 116 11.41 -13.03 -0.77
C SER A 116 12.41 -13.31 0.37
N ALA A 117 13.69 -13.11 0.09
CA ALA A 117 14.75 -13.30 1.07
C ALA A 117 14.81 -12.10 2.02
N GLY A 118 14.69 -12.30 3.32
CA GLY A 118 14.83 -11.23 4.33
C GLY A 118 13.95 -11.42 5.55
N GLY A 119 12.80 -12.03 5.40
CA GLY A 119 11.91 -12.39 6.50
C GLY A 119 11.72 -13.89 6.64
N ILE A 120 10.72 -14.31 7.39
CA ILE A 120 10.39 -15.73 7.44
C ILE A 120 9.83 -16.19 6.08
N TRP A 121 10.34 -17.32 5.63
CA TRP A 121 9.81 -17.93 4.42
C TRP A 121 8.38 -18.43 4.64
N CYS A 122 7.48 -18.03 3.77
CA CYS A 122 6.09 -18.46 3.81
C CYS A 122 5.71 -19.19 2.51
N PRO A 123 4.86 -20.23 2.59
CA PRO A 123 4.37 -20.88 1.40
C PRO A 123 3.49 -19.94 0.57
N ASN A 124 3.84 -19.76 -0.69
CA ASN A 124 3.18 -18.79 -1.58
C ASN A 124 1.90 -19.37 -2.24
N LYS A 125 1.18 -20.27 -1.58
CA LYS A 125 -0.04 -20.86 -2.16
C LYS A 125 -1.13 -19.82 -2.38
N VAL A 126 -1.39 -19.01 -1.37
CA VAL A 126 -2.42 -17.95 -1.40
C VAL A 126 -1.98 -16.80 -2.30
N GLY A 127 -0.75 -16.31 -2.15
CA GLY A 127 -0.24 -15.20 -2.94
C GLY A 127 -0.21 -15.43 -4.45
N ARG A 128 -0.08 -16.70 -4.90
CA ARG A 128 -0.11 -17.04 -6.34
C ARG A 128 -1.48 -16.87 -6.98
N THR A 129 -2.54 -16.91 -6.21
CA THR A 129 -3.92 -16.79 -6.71
C THR A 129 -4.46 -15.37 -6.62
N LEU A 130 -3.84 -14.54 -5.79
CA LEU A 130 -4.25 -13.16 -5.61
C LEU A 130 -3.63 -12.24 -6.67
N LYS A 131 -4.35 -11.18 -6.96
CA LYS A 131 -3.87 -10.09 -7.82
C LYS A 131 -3.82 -8.80 -7.00
N PRO A 132 -2.87 -7.90 -7.30
CA PRO A 132 -2.91 -6.55 -6.74
C PRO A 132 -4.26 -5.88 -7.02
N VAL A 133 -4.72 -5.06 -6.10
CA VAL A 133 -5.96 -4.29 -6.22
C VAL A 133 -5.61 -2.82 -6.03
N ALA A 134 -6.00 -1.96 -6.95
CA ALA A 134 -5.75 -0.52 -6.89
C ALA A 134 -6.19 0.08 -5.55
N GLY A 135 -5.34 0.89 -4.94
CA GLY A 135 -5.57 1.48 -3.62
C GLY A 135 -5.35 0.52 -2.43
N GLN A 136 -4.86 -0.71 -2.68
CA GLN A 136 -4.67 -1.72 -1.63
C GLN A 136 -3.23 -2.27 -1.61
N VAL A 137 -2.70 -2.45 -0.42
CA VAL A 137 -1.47 -3.20 -0.13
C VAL A 137 -1.87 -4.51 0.52
N ILE A 138 -1.42 -5.65 -0.01
CA ILE A 138 -1.68 -6.97 0.55
C ILE A 138 -0.38 -7.52 1.14
N VAL A 139 -0.40 -7.83 2.42
CA VAL A 139 0.74 -8.36 3.18
C VAL A 139 0.34 -9.70 3.81
N PHE A 140 1.29 -10.61 3.90
CA PHE A 140 1.09 -11.92 4.48
C PHE A 140 1.80 -12.05 5.82
N VAL A 141 1.17 -12.80 6.73
CA VAL A 141 1.75 -13.17 8.02
C VAL A 141 1.60 -14.67 8.25
N LYS A 142 2.49 -15.24 9.03
CA LYS A 142 2.47 -16.66 9.37
C LYS A 142 3.05 -16.88 10.77
N LYS A 143 2.57 -17.88 11.47
CA LYS A 143 3.26 -18.38 12.66
C LYS A 143 4.53 -19.11 12.22
N PRO A 144 5.73 -18.71 12.73
CA PRO A 144 6.97 -19.41 12.42
C PRO A 144 6.86 -20.89 12.79
N THR A 145 7.48 -21.76 12.01
CA THR A 145 7.67 -23.14 12.39
C THR A 145 8.72 -23.23 13.51
N TRP A 146 8.74 -24.34 14.24
CA TRP A 146 9.74 -24.56 15.28
C TRP A 146 11.18 -24.34 14.75
N TRP A 147 11.49 -24.82 13.56
CA TRP A 147 12.78 -24.62 12.92
C TRP A 147 13.08 -23.15 12.63
N GLN A 148 12.14 -22.40 12.10
CA GLN A 148 12.32 -20.99 11.78
C GLN A 148 12.58 -20.15 13.04
N SER A 149 11.93 -20.46 14.16
CA SER A 149 12.12 -19.75 15.43
C SER A 149 13.45 -20.06 16.12
N HIS A 150 14.19 -21.11 15.72
CA HIS A 150 15.48 -21.50 16.33
C HIS A 150 16.69 -21.22 15.45
N ILE A 151 16.51 -20.91 14.15
CA ILE A 151 17.60 -20.59 13.25
C ILE A 151 17.81 -19.08 13.10
N ALA A 152 16.80 -18.28 13.43
CA ALA A 152 16.83 -16.80 13.32
C ALA A 152 17.43 -16.10 14.57
N GLY A 153 18.12 -16.82 15.43
CA GLY A 153 18.83 -16.30 16.62
C GLY A 153 20.34 -16.21 16.44
#